data_6d2b22ca1cd610990dc872096ea9e8b4
#
_entry.id   6d2b22ca1cd610990dc872096ea9e8b4
#
_cell.length_a   1.000
_cell.length_b   1.000
_cell.length_c   1.000
_cell.angle_alpha   90.00
_cell.angle_beta   90.00
_cell.angle_gamma   90.00
#
_symmetry.space_group_name_H-M   'P 1'
#
loop_
_entity.id
_entity.type
_entity.pdbx_description
1 polymer ?
#
loop_
_entity_poly.entity_id
_entity_poly.type
_entity_poly.pdbx_seq_one_letter_code
_entity_poly.pdbx_strand_id
1 'polypeptide(L)'
;WVADELIANGVCDACMIGRPNLCDSEFANKAKAGKIDEIRPCIGCGRCLTGIMFGKPISCTVNPAVEKEEIDEAPVKKKVLVVGGGPAGMEAAYVAKKRGHEVVLCEQSDRLGGQLNIACVPIGKQEITKVVKYMKSQLTGVDVRLNTTVTKEMIENEFKDYEIITTVGATPKEIEPYK
;
A
#
# COMPACT_ATOMS: atom_id res chain seq x y z
N TRP A 1 3.66 -18.28 -9.31
CA TRP A 1 4.40 -19.13 -10.27
C TRP A 1 5.06 -20.34 -9.58
N VAL A 2 5.73 -20.20 -8.40
CA VAL A 2 6.40 -21.34 -7.75
C VAL A 2 5.45 -22.50 -7.48
N ALA A 3 4.26 -22.23 -6.97
CA ALA A 3 3.23 -23.26 -6.75
C ALA A 3 2.79 -23.92 -8.06
N ASP A 4 2.60 -23.13 -9.12
CA ASP A 4 2.22 -23.62 -10.43
C ASP A 4 3.31 -24.52 -11.03
N GLU A 5 4.58 -24.12 -10.93
CA GLU A 5 5.72 -24.92 -11.39
C GLU A 5 5.86 -26.25 -10.64
N LEU A 6 5.66 -26.23 -9.31
CA LEU A 6 5.72 -27.44 -8.50
C LEU A 6 4.62 -28.45 -8.90
N ILE A 7 3.40 -27.96 -9.11
CA ILE A 7 2.26 -28.79 -9.55
C ILE A 7 2.47 -29.26 -10.99
N ALA A 8 2.84 -28.37 -11.90
CA ALA A 8 3.05 -28.70 -13.30
C ALA A 8 4.15 -29.73 -13.52
N ASN A 9 5.19 -29.71 -12.68
CA ASN A 9 6.29 -30.67 -12.72
C ASN A 9 6.02 -31.97 -11.93
N GLY A 10 4.80 -32.14 -11.37
CA GLY A 10 4.42 -33.34 -10.61
C GLY A 10 5.15 -33.49 -9.27
N VAL A 11 5.72 -32.41 -8.72
CA VAL A 11 6.43 -32.42 -7.43
C VAL A 11 5.42 -32.56 -6.28
N CYS A 12 4.22 -32.00 -6.44
CA CYS A 12 3.10 -32.11 -5.51
C CYS A 12 1.77 -31.94 -6.24
N ASP A 13 0.69 -32.44 -5.63
CA ASP A 13 -0.67 -32.36 -6.18
C ASP A 13 -1.36 -31.02 -5.83
N ALA A 14 -0.94 -30.40 -4.73
CA ALA A 14 -1.49 -29.12 -4.25
C ALA A 14 -0.49 -28.35 -3.39
N CYS A 15 -0.62 -27.03 -3.36
CA CYS A 15 0.18 -26.15 -2.51
C CYS A 15 -0.68 -25.43 -1.49
N MET A 16 -0.30 -25.49 -0.21
CA MET A 16 -0.93 -24.70 0.86
C MET A 16 -0.32 -23.30 0.89
N ILE A 17 -1.13 -22.28 0.68
CA ILE A 17 -0.72 -20.87 0.69
C ILE A 17 -1.46 -20.16 1.83
N GLY A 18 -0.78 -19.92 2.96
CA GLY A 18 -1.38 -19.32 4.17
C GLY A 18 -1.32 -17.79 4.18
N ARG A 19 -0.18 -17.22 4.58
CA ARG A 19 -0.04 -15.76 4.78
C ARG A 19 -0.34 -14.87 3.56
N PRO A 20 -0.05 -15.27 2.31
CA PRO A 20 -0.50 -14.52 1.15
C PRO A 20 -2.02 -14.36 1.08
N ASN A 21 -2.81 -15.40 1.41
CA ASN A 21 -4.28 -15.31 1.46
C ASN A 21 -4.79 -14.40 2.59
N LEU A 22 -4.05 -14.28 3.71
CA LEU A 22 -4.34 -13.27 4.74
C LEU A 22 -3.99 -11.86 4.28
N CYS A 23 -3.02 -11.71 3.40
CA CYS A 23 -2.62 -10.42 2.85
C CYS A 23 -3.58 -9.95 1.75
N ASP A 24 -4.13 -10.88 0.98
CA ASP A 24 -5.07 -10.64 -0.12
C ASP A 24 -6.05 -11.81 -0.18
N SER A 25 -7.29 -11.61 0.25
CA SER A 25 -8.34 -12.64 0.25
C SER A 25 -8.66 -13.15 -1.16
N GLU A 26 -8.49 -12.28 -2.17
CA GLU A 26 -8.69 -12.60 -3.58
C GLU A 26 -7.45 -13.19 -4.28
N PHE A 27 -6.41 -13.55 -3.52
CA PHE A 27 -5.15 -14.06 -4.05
C PHE A 27 -5.35 -15.16 -5.12
N ALA A 28 -6.12 -16.20 -4.78
CA ALA A 28 -6.33 -17.33 -5.66
C ALA A 28 -7.14 -16.96 -6.91
N ASN A 29 -8.18 -16.14 -6.75
CA ASN A 29 -9.01 -15.67 -7.85
C ASN A 29 -8.23 -14.77 -8.83
N LYS A 30 -7.41 -13.86 -8.29
CA LYS A 30 -6.53 -13.02 -9.10
C LYS A 30 -5.47 -13.81 -9.82
N ALA A 31 -4.85 -14.80 -9.15
CA ALA A 31 -3.88 -15.70 -9.76
C ALA A 31 -4.52 -16.51 -10.92
N LYS A 32 -5.68 -17.10 -10.69
CA LYS A 32 -6.45 -17.84 -11.71
C LYS A 32 -6.81 -16.96 -12.92
N ALA A 33 -7.11 -15.68 -12.69
CA ALA A 33 -7.42 -14.72 -13.74
C ALA A 33 -6.18 -14.13 -14.44
N GLY A 34 -4.97 -14.54 -14.08
CA GLY A 34 -3.70 -13.98 -14.60
C GLY A 34 -3.38 -12.57 -14.13
N LYS A 35 -4.11 -12.05 -13.13
CA LYS A 35 -3.97 -10.69 -12.59
C LYS A 35 -2.91 -10.58 -11.51
N ILE A 36 -1.71 -11.02 -11.82
CA ILE A 36 -0.62 -11.14 -10.84
C ILE A 36 -0.21 -9.78 -10.23
N ASP A 37 -0.19 -8.73 -11.02
CA ASP A 37 0.16 -7.37 -10.55
C ASP A 37 -0.95 -6.74 -9.66
N GLU A 38 -2.16 -7.30 -9.64
CA GLU A 38 -3.24 -6.90 -8.75
C GLU A 38 -3.20 -7.62 -7.38
N ILE A 39 -2.33 -8.62 -7.21
CA ILE A 39 -2.18 -9.35 -5.95
C ILE A 39 -1.38 -8.51 -4.96
N ARG A 40 -1.96 -8.23 -3.78
CA ARG A 40 -1.26 -7.57 -2.67
C ARG A 40 -0.18 -8.50 -2.09
N PRO A 41 1.11 -8.16 -2.19
CA PRO A 41 2.19 -9.09 -1.86
C PRO A 41 2.41 -9.22 -0.36
N CYS A 42 2.43 -10.44 0.16
CA CYS A 42 2.89 -10.72 1.52
C CYS A 42 4.42 -10.61 1.61
N ILE A 43 4.94 -9.80 2.54
CA ILE A 43 6.37 -9.61 2.77
C ILE A 43 6.95 -10.54 3.85
N GLY A 44 6.19 -11.53 4.31
CA GLY A 44 6.68 -12.51 5.28
C GLY A 44 7.00 -11.97 6.69
N CYS A 45 6.52 -10.77 7.05
CA CYS A 45 6.90 -10.06 8.29
C CYS A 45 6.40 -10.72 9.60
N GLY A 46 5.52 -11.70 9.55
CA GLY A 46 5.01 -12.42 10.73
C GLY A 46 3.99 -11.67 11.59
N ARG A 47 3.60 -10.44 11.25
CA ARG A 47 2.66 -9.62 12.03
C ARG A 47 1.35 -10.35 12.36
N CYS A 48 0.76 -11.03 11.39
CA CYS A 48 -0.47 -11.81 11.55
C CYS A 48 -0.31 -12.95 12.55
N LEU A 49 0.82 -13.67 12.51
CA LEU A 49 1.11 -14.77 13.44
C LEU A 49 1.27 -14.29 14.88
N THR A 50 1.95 -13.15 15.07
CA THR A 50 2.11 -12.54 16.40
C THR A 50 0.74 -12.21 17.02
N GLY A 51 -0.20 -11.66 16.23
CA GLY A 51 -1.57 -11.42 16.71
C GLY A 51 -2.22 -12.70 17.24
N ILE A 52 -2.21 -13.76 16.43
CA ILE A 52 -2.79 -15.06 16.76
C ILE A 52 -2.16 -15.66 18.04
N MET A 53 -0.82 -15.63 18.14
CA MET A 53 -0.11 -16.18 19.31
C MET A 53 -0.47 -15.50 20.63
N PHE A 54 -0.85 -14.23 20.60
CA PHE A 54 -1.25 -13.45 21.78
C PHE A 54 -2.77 -13.27 21.93
N GLY A 55 -3.58 -14.06 21.19
CA GLY A 55 -5.04 -13.98 21.26
C GLY A 55 -5.63 -12.64 20.81
N LYS A 56 -4.93 -11.91 19.94
CA LYS A 56 -5.38 -10.63 19.37
C LYS A 56 -5.97 -10.84 17.98
N PRO A 57 -6.84 -9.96 17.52
CA PRO A 57 -7.33 -9.97 16.14
C PRO A 57 -6.17 -9.99 15.13
N ILE A 58 -6.38 -10.66 14.01
CA ILE A 58 -5.40 -10.71 12.92
C ILE A 58 -5.17 -9.30 12.40
N SER A 59 -3.91 -8.98 12.13
CA SER A 59 -3.53 -7.73 11.47
C SER A 59 -2.44 -7.99 10.45
N CYS A 60 -2.44 -7.23 9.37
CA CYS A 60 -1.43 -7.33 8.32
C CYS A 60 -0.71 -6.00 8.17
N THR A 61 0.63 -6.04 8.01
CA THR A 61 1.44 -4.82 7.79
C THR A 61 1.16 -4.20 6.44
N VAL A 62 0.81 -5.01 5.43
CA VAL A 62 0.63 -4.56 4.04
C VAL A 62 -0.85 -4.34 3.71
N ASN A 63 -1.77 -5.05 4.38
CA ASN A 63 -3.22 -4.90 4.21
C ASN A 63 -3.84 -4.29 5.47
N PRO A 64 -4.13 -2.99 5.51
CA PRO A 64 -4.80 -2.36 6.66
C PRO A 64 -6.28 -2.76 6.79
N ALA A 65 -6.87 -3.29 5.72
CA ALA A 65 -8.28 -3.69 5.66
C ALA A 65 -8.49 -5.20 5.89
N VAL A 66 -7.48 -5.93 6.41
CA VAL A 66 -7.63 -7.36 6.70
C VAL A 66 -8.85 -7.57 7.61
N GLU A 67 -9.69 -8.56 7.31
CA GLU A 67 -11.02 -8.84 7.92
C GLU A 67 -12.13 -7.80 7.59
N LYS A 68 -11.82 -6.72 6.88
CA LYS A 68 -12.78 -5.66 6.49
C LYS A 68 -12.46 -5.17 5.07
N GLU A 69 -12.41 -6.09 4.13
CA GLU A 69 -11.90 -5.81 2.78
C GLU A 69 -12.89 -5.09 1.87
N GLU A 70 -14.16 -5.04 2.24
CA GLU A 70 -15.16 -4.27 1.50
C GLU A 70 -14.98 -2.77 1.75
N ILE A 71 -14.84 -2.03 0.65
CA ILE A 71 -14.75 -0.57 0.66
C ILE A 71 -16.03 -0.03 0.04
N ASP A 72 -16.95 0.41 0.89
CA ASP A 72 -18.21 1.00 0.46
C ASP A 72 -18.00 2.33 -0.26
N GLU A 73 -18.83 2.59 -1.27
CA GLU A 73 -18.87 3.91 -1.86
C GLU A 73 -19.33 4.96 -0.85
N ALA A 74 -18.72 6.14 -0.92
CA ALA A 74 -19.14 7.25 -0.08
C ALA A 74 -20.51 7.78 -0.51
N PRO A 75 -21.41 8.06 0.42
CA PRO A 75 -22.75 8.62 0.10
C PRO A 75 -22.64 10.01 -0.56
N VAL A 76 -21.57 10.74 -0.25
CA VAL A 76 -21.27 12.05 -0.84
C VAL A 76 -19.85 12.02 -1.40
N LYS A 77 -19.74 12.29 -2.70
CA LYS A 77 -18.43 12.38 -3.37
C LYS A 77 -17.77 13.72 -3.03
N LYS A 78 -16.50 13.71 -2.74
CA LYS A 78 -15.69 14.88 -2.36
C LYS A 78 -14.44 14.96 -3.22
N LYS A 79 -13.81 16.12 -3.23
CA LYS A 79 -12.44 16.32 -3.66
C LYS A 79 -11.50 16.07 -2.50
N VAL A 80 -10.49 15.25 -2.68
CA VAL A 80 -9.56 14.85 -1.63
C VAL A 80 -8.12 15.12 -2.09
N LEU A 81 -7.40 15.92 -1.32
CA LEU A 81 -5.97 16.11 -1.47
C LEU A 81 -5.24 15.22 -0.47
N VAL A 82 -4.37 14.35 -0.96
CA VAL A 82 -3.43 13.57 -0.15
C VAL A 82 -2.04 14.19 -0.27
N VAL A 83 -1.45 14.57 0.86
CA VAL A 83 -0.13 15.19 0.93
C VAL A 83 0.89 14.18 1.43
N GLY A 84 1.79 13.73 0.54
CA GLY A 84 2.82 12.72 0.80
C GLY A 84 2.52 11.39 0.12
N GLY A 85 3.44 10.94 -0.75
CA GLY A 85 3.35 9.72 -1.56
C GLY A 85 4.03 8.50 -0.93
N GLY A 86 4.16 8.46 0.39
CA GLY A 86 4.59 7.27 1.14
C GLY A 86 3.48 6.20 1.18
N PRO A 87 3.72 5.06 1.87
CA PRO A 87 2.74 3.97 1.93
C PRO A 87 1.38 4.41 2.50
N ALA A 88 1.37 5.27 3.51
CA ALA A 88 0.13 5.79 4.09
C ALA A 88 -0.66 6.64 3.09
N GLY A 89 0.02 7.51 2.33
CA GLY A 89 -0.63 8.36 1.33
C GLY A 89 -1.13 7.58 0.13
N MET A 90 -0.35 6.63 -0.36
CA MET A 90 -0.79 5.75 -1.46
C MET A 90 -2.03 4.93 -1.08
N GLU A 91 -2.07 4.37 0.14
CA GLU A 91 -3.24 3.63 0.62
C GLU A 91 -4.45 4.56 0.84
N ALA A 92 -4.25 5.75 1.41
CA ALA A 92 -5.31 6.74 1.59
C ALA A 92 -5.90 7.19 0.24
N ALA A 93 -5.06 7.44 -0.76
CA ALA A 93 -5.49 7.81 -2.11
C ALA A 93 -6.26 6.66 -2.79
N TYR A 94 -5.78 5.43 -2.66
CA TYR A 94 -6.46 4.24 -3.17
C TYR A 94 -7.86 4.10 -2.55
N VAL A 95 -7.96 4.13 -1.22
CA VAL A 95 -9.24 3.99 -0.51
C VAL A 95 -10.19 5.14 -0.87
N ALA A 96 -9.72 6.39 -0.87
CA ALA A 96 -10.54 7.53 -1.25
C ALA A 96 -11.07 7.39 -2.69
N LYS A 97 -10.21 6.94 -3.63
CA LYS A 97 -10.62 6.67 -5.01
C LYS A 97 -11.65 5.55 -5.11
N LYS A 98 -11.46 4.44 -4.39
CA LYS A 98 -12.43 3.32 -4.34
C LYS A 98 -13.77 3.77 -3.77
N ARG A 99 -13.78 4.68 -2.82
CA ARG A 99 -15.00 5.30 -2.29
C ARG A 99 -15.66 6.29 -3.26
N GLY A 100 -15.07 6.51 -4.43
CA GLY A 100 -15.59 7.34 -5.52
C GLY A 100 -15.28 8.83 -5.41
N HIS A 101 -14.32 9.23 -4.57
CA HIS A 101 -13.86 10.62 -4.49
C HIS A 101 -12.98 10.98 -5.69
N GLU A 102 -12.90 12.28 -6.00
CA GLU A 102 -11.89 12.87 -6.86
C GLU A 102 -10.61 13.05 -6.04
N VAL A 103 -9.49 12.44 -6.44
CA VAL A 103 -8.29 12.38 -5.60
C VAL A 103 -7.09 12.95 -6.33
N VAL A 104 -6.40 13.87 -5.66
CA VAL A 104 -5.07 14.37 -6.01
C VAL A 104 -4.09 13.90 -4.94
N LEU A 105 -2.97 13.31 -5.35
CA LEU A 105 -1.86 12.91 -4.49
C LEU A 105 -0.62 13.71 -4.85
N CYS A 106 -0.16 14.56 -3.95
CA CYS A 106 1.07 15.33 -4.12
C CYS A 106 2.23 14.71 -3.34
N GLU A 107 3.37 14.54 -4.01
CA GLU A 107 4.62 14.03 -3.44
C GLU A 107 5.76 14.98 -3.79
N GLN A 108 6.54 15.41 -2.78
CA GLN A 108 7.65 16.34 -2.95
C GLN A 108 8.84 15.77 -3.73
N SER A 109 9.04 14.44 -3.66
CA SER A 109 10.12 13.76 -4.37
C SER A 109 9.72 13.39 -5.81
N ASP A 110 10.71 12.91 -6.56
CA ASP A 110 10.55 12.45 -7.94
C ASP A 110 9.87 11.07 -8.05
N ARG A 111 9.52 10.44 -6.91
CA ARG A 111 8.97 9.07 -6.87
C ARG A 111 8.11 8.78 -5.65
N LEU A 112 7.13 7.92 -5.85
CA LEU A 112 6.32 7.37 -4.77
C LEU A 112 7.05 6.27 -3.99
N GLY A 113 6.61 6.01 -2.75
CA GLY A 113 7.08 4.93 -1.89
C GLY A 113 7.66 5.41 -0.57
N GLY A 114 8.07 6.69 -0.48
CA GLY A 114 8.62 7.27 0.76
C GLY A 114 9.71 6.40 1.37
N GLN A 115 9.63 6.14 2.68
CA GLN A 115 10.63 5.35 3.42
C GLN A 115 10.73 3.87 2.97
N LEU A 116 9.75 3.31 2.27
CA LEU A 116 9.85 1.95 1.73
C LEU A 116 10.97 1.82 0.69
N ASN A 117 11.29 2.90 -0.03
CA ASN A 117 12.40 2.95 -0.97
C ASN A 117 13.77 2.78 -0.30
N ILE A 118 13.87 3.10 0.99
CA ILE A 118 15.08 2.92 1.81
C ILE A 118 15.01 1.56 2.52
N ALA A 119 13.85 1.19 3.03
CA ALA A 119 13.65 -0.04 3.78
C ALA A 119 13.92 -1.31 2.96
N CYS A 120 13.80 -1.26 1.64
CA CYS A 120 14.08 -2.38 0.73
C CYS A 120 15.58 -2.61 0.43
N VAL A 121 16.46 -1.67 0.79
CA VAL A 121 17.88 -1.72 0.42
C VAL A 121 18.67 -2.82 1.16
N PRO A 122 18.47 -3.07 2.48
CA PRO A 122 19.20 -4.11 3.18
C PRO A 122 18.96 -5.50 2.59
N ILE A 123 19.99 -6.36 2.68
CA ILE A 123 19.92 -7.76 2.23
C ILE A 123 18.73 -8.48 2.89
N GLY A 124 17.94 -9.21 2.09
CA GLY A 124 16.75 -9.93 2.56
C GLY A 124 15.49 -9.06 2.72
N LYS A 125 15.50 -7.77 2.33
CA LYS A 125 14.37 -6.86 2.38
C LYS A 125 13.80 -6.48 1.01
N GLN A 126 14.29 -7.08 -0.06
CA GLN A 126 13.91 -6.77 -1.45
C GLN A 126 12.42 -7.00 -1.72
N GLU A 127 11.76 -7.90 -0.96
CA GLU A 127 10.31 -8.13 -1.07
C GLU A 127 9.47 -6.86 -0.85
N ILE A 128 10.00 -5.87 -0.11
CA ILE A 128 9.34 -4.58 0.10
C ILE A 128 9.13 -3.81 -1.21
N THR A 129 10.01 -4.01 -2.21
CA THR A 129 9.85 -3.38 -3.54
C THR A 129 8.55 -3.81 -4.22
N LYS A 130 8.10 -5.05 -4.00
CA LYS A 130 6.85 -5.57 -4.54
C LYS A 130 5.64 -4.82 -3.97
N VAL A 131 5.71 -4.42 -2.69
CA VAL A 131 4.67 -3.60 -2.05
C VAL A 131 4.56 -2.24 -2.73
N VAL A 132 5.70 -1.57 -2.95
CA VAL A 132 5.71 -0.26 -3.63
C VAL A 132 5.17 -0.38 -5.06
N LYS A 133 5.58 -1.43 -5.80
CA LYS A 133 5.05 -1.70 -7.15
C LYS A 133 3.53 -1.90 -7.12
N TYR A 134 3.03 -2.74 -6.21
CA TYR A 134 1.61 -3.00 -6.04
C TYR A 134 0.84 -1.70 -5.70
N MET A 135 1.29 -0.94 -4.69
CA MET A 135 0.60 0.28 -4.30
C MET A 135 0.53 1.31 -5.44
N LYS A 136 1.59 1.44 -6.23
CA LYS A 136 1.59 2.28 -7.44
C LYS A 136 0.56 1.83 -8.47
N SER A 137 0.43 0.52 -8.72
CA SER A 137 -0.56 0.01 -9.68
C SER A 137 -2.00 0.25 -9.24
N GLN A 138 -2.26 0.41 -7.93
CA GLN A 138 -3.59 0.70 -7.40
C GLN A 138 -4.02 2.17 -7.54
N LEU A 139 -3.12 3.07 -7.96
CA LEU A 139 -3.42 4.49 -8.11
C LEU A 139 -4.02 4.86 -9.47
N THR A 140 -4.48 3.91 -10.25
CA THR A 140 -5.15 4.18 -11.53
C THR A 140 -6.35 5.10 -11.31
N GLY A 141 -6.34 6.24 -12.03
CA GLY A 141 -7.39 7.27 -11.94
C GLY A 141 -7.24 8.22 -10.74
N VAL A 142 -6.10 8.20 -10.03
CA VAL A 142 -5.67 9.25 -9.10
C VAL A 142 -4.78 10.23 -9.84
N ASP A 143 -4.97 11.53 -9.64
CA ASP A 143 -4.05 12.57 -10.15
C ASP A 143 -2.80 12.59 -9.25
N VAL A 144 -1.71 11.98 -9.73
CA VAL A 144 -0.44 11.88 -8.98
C VAL A 144 0.52 12.96 -9.46
N ARG A 145 0.88 13.86 -8.57
CA ARG A 145 1.80 14.98 -8.83
C ARG A 145 3.09 14.81 -8.06
N LEU A 146 4.13 14.37 -8.75
CA LEU A 146 5.49 14.27 -8.22
C LEU A 146 6.20 15.64 -8.25
N ASN A 147 7.32 15.75 -7.53
CA ASN A 147 8.10 17.00 -7.42
C ASN A 147 7.23 18.18 -6.96
N THR A 148 6.19 17.90 -6.17
CA THR A 148 5.20 18.90 -5.75
C THR A 148 5.15 18.98 -4.23
N THR A 149 5.74 20.05 -3.70
CA THR A 149 5.62 20.40 -2.28
C THR A 149 4.36 21.23 -2.08
N VAL A 150 3.39 20.72 -1.36
CA VAL A 150 2.14 21.44 -1.08
C VAL A 150 2.43 22.58 -0.10
N THR A 151 2.10 23.80 -0.53
CA THR A 151 2.28 25.02 0.26
C THR A 151 0.93 25.51 0.82
N LYS A 152 0.98 26.39 1.79
CA LYS A 152 -0.22 27.04 2.33
C LYS A 152 -0.99 27.79 1.25
N GLU A 153 -0.28 28.47 0.35
CA GLU A 153 -0.87 29.22 -0.76
C GLU A 153 -1.63 28.27 -1.73
N MET A 154 -1.09 27.09 -2.02
CA MET A 154 -1.78 26.09 -2.84
C MET A 154 -3.07 25.61 -2.17
N ILE A 155 -3.05 25.41 -0.84
CA ILE A 155 -4.23 25.00 -0.08
C ILE A 155 -5.32 26.08 -0.14
N GLU A 156 -4.94 27.35 0.05
CA GLU A 156 -5.87 28.48 0.06
C GLU A 156 -6.45 28.84 -1.31
N ASN A 157 -5.76 28.51 -2.40
CA ASN A 157 -6.17 28.83 -3.76
C ASN A 157 -6.67 27.61 -4.55
N GLU A 158 -5.76 26.66 -4.85
CA GLU A 158 -6.06 25.53 -5.72
C GLU A 158 -6.90 24.45 -4.99
N PHE A 159 -6.60 24.19 -3.73
CA PHE A 159 -7.20 23.12 -2.95
C PHE A 159 -8.19 23.57 -1.87
N LYS A 160 -8.70 24.81 -1.96
CA LYS A 160 -9.61 25.38 -0.94
C LYS A 160 -10.87 24.54 -0.70
N ASP A 161 -11.35 23.83 -1.73
CA ASP A 161 -12.55 23.00 -1.69
C ASP A 161 -12.25 21.51 -1.50
N TYR A 162 -11.00 21.16 -1.15
CA TYR A 162 -10.55 19.79 -0.94
C TYR A 162 -10.52 19.44 0.54
N GLU A 163 -10.95 18.23 0.85
CA GLU A 163 -10.62 17.59 2.15
C GLU A 163 -9.16 17.14 2.10
N ILE A 164 -8.39 17.45 3.15
CA ILE A 164 -6.95 17.24 3.17
C ILE A 164 -6.58 16.08 4.07
N ILE A 165 -5.82 15.12 3.52
CA ILE A 165 -5.22 14.01 4.27
C ILE A 165 -3.71 14.20 4.26
N THR A 166 -3.13 14.46 5.43
CA THR A 166 -1.68 14.64 5.59
C THR A 166 -0.99 13.32 5.95
N THR A 167 0.01 12.95 5.13
CA THR A 167 0.79 11.70 5.27
C THR A 167 2.28 11.95 5.04
N VAL A 168 2.77 13.08 5.53
CA VAL A 168 4.13 13.59 5.27
C VAL A 168 5.26 12.76 5.92
N GLY A 169 4.89 11.74 6.72
CA GLY A 169 5.85 10.85 7.34
C GLY A 169 6.62 11.47 8.50
N ALA A 170 7.88 11.03 8.68
CA ALA A 170 8.75 11.49 9.73
C ALA A 170 10.18 11.65 9.21
N THR A 171 10.91 12.61 9.77
CA THR A 171 12.35 12.79 9.54
C THR A 171 13.13 12.10 10.65
N PRO A 172 14.23 11.38 10.35
CA PRO A 172 15.09 10.80 11.36
C PRO A 172 15.62 11.88 12.30
N LYS A 173 15.60 11.59 13.60
CA LYS A 173 16.23 12.47 14.58
C LYS A 173 17.74 12.25 14.55
N GLU A 174 18.52 13.31 14.39
CA GLU A 174 19.96 13.27 14.61
C GLU A 174 20.25 13.08 16.09
N ILE A 175 21.11 12.12 16.41
CA ILE A 175 21.50 11.80 17.78
C ILE A 175 22.98 12.17 17.96
N GLU A 176 23.28 13.12 18.82
CA GLU A 176 24.61 13.36 19.32
C GLU A 176 25.08 12.13 20.15
N PRO A 177 26.35 11.65 20.06
CA PRO A 177 27.47 12.24 19.33
C PRO A 177 27.72 11.62 17.93
N TYR A 178 26.72 11.02 17.33
CA TYR A 178 26.85 10.27 16.07
C TYR A 178 26.59 11.14 14.80
N LYS A 179 26.97 12.43 14.92
CA LYS A 179 27.01 13.32 13.75
C LYS A 179 28.23 13.06 12.88
#